data_ce7ebf8974f2e610a626302722141cb0
#
_entry.id   ce7ebf8974f2e610a626302722141cb0
#
_cell.length_a   1.000
_cell.length_b   1.000
_cell.length_c   1.000
_cell.angle_alpha   90.00
_cell.angle_beta   90.00
_cell.angle_gamma   90.00
#
_symmetry.space_group_name_H-M   'P 1'
#
loop_
_entity.id
_entity.type
_entity.pdbx_description
1 polymer ?
#
loop_
_entity_poly.entity_id
_entity_poly.type
_entity_poly.pdbx_seq_one_letter_code
_entity_poly.pdbx_strand_id
1 'polypeptide(L)'
;MSTALAVLTAAGSGTRLGSDGPKALVELAGTTLLERSARGLAQAGVAGIVVTAPADQVDTFATYFPDGRITLTSEQGESCSTPVLVVAGSSASRQASVVLGLDALETLAETHGMCLDASTPVLVHDAARALTPPDVIRRVIAAVTLGYNAVIPVLPVTDTLKQVGDSTASAHLGIGLRPVVATLDRSTLVSVQTPQGFAWSTLREAHESARTRGANERTAATDDAGLVEDAGGQVMTVPGDLLSMKVTTRLDLALATLLLDQS
;
A
#
# COMPACT_ATOMS: atom_id res chain seq x y z
N MET A 1 11.24 -11.49 -18.49
CA MET A 1 11.16 -10.61 -17.30
C MET A 1 10.01 -11.12 -16.46
N SER A 2 10.18 -11.26 -15.15
CA SER A 2 9.09 -11.69 -14.24
C SER A 2 7.97 -10.65 -14.27
N THR A 3 6.74 -11.08 -14.52
CA THR A 3 5.56 -10.23 -14.58
C THR A 3 5.12 -9.94 -13.15
N ALA A 4 5.31 -8.71 -12.66
CA ALA A 4 4.76 -8.31 -11.35
C ALA A 4 3.41 -7.64 -11.51
N LEU A 5 2.46 -7.92 -10.62
CA LEU A 5 1.13 -7.30 -10.57
C LEU A 5 0.95 -6.53 -9.25
N ALA A 6 -0.02 -5.62 -9.20
CA ALA A 6 -0.25 -4.84 -7.99
C ALA A 6 -1.73 -4.62 -7.66
N VAL A 7 -2.04 -4.64 -6.37
CA VAL A 7 -3.26 -4.07 -5.79
C VAL A 7 -2.91 -2.70 -5.19
N LEU A 8 -3.52 -1.64 -5.71
CA LEU A 8 -3.41 -0.28 -5.20
C LEU A 8 -4.63 0.04 -4.34
N THR A 9 -4.43 0.08 -3.02
CA THR A 9 -5.53 0.33 -2.08
C THR A 9 -5.86 1.82 -2.01
N ALA A 10 -7.06 2.20 -2.40
CA ALA A 10 -7.49 3.58 -2.50
C ALA A 10 -8.88 3.87 -1.88
N ALA A 11 -9.51 2.87 -1.22
CA ALA A 11 -10.85 3.00 -0.63
C ALA A 11 -10.92 3.82 0.68
N GLY A 12 -9.81 4.36 1.17
CA GLY A 12 -9.76 5.10 2.44
C GLY A 12 -10.50 6.45 2.38
N SER A 13 -11.32 6.76 3.39
CA SER A 13 -12.20 7.94 3.45
C SER A 13 -11.50 9.30 3.60
N GLY A 14 -10.24 9.35 4.04
CA GLY A 14 -9.47 10.61 4.13
C GLY A 14 -9.90 11.61 5.20
N THR A 15 -10.74 11.24 6.15
CA THR A 15 -11.31 12.13 7.17
C THR A 15 -10.27 12.98 7.91
N ARG A 16 -9.07 12.47 8.14
CA ARG A 16 -7.96 13.19 8.80
C ARG A 16 -7.29 14.25 7.94
N LEU A 17 -7.45 14.21 6.61
CA LEU A 17 -6.95 15.25 5.69
C LEU A 17 -7.89 16.46 5.63
N GLY A 18 -9.15 16.31 6.11
CA GLY A 18 -10.18 17.35 6.04
C GLY A 18 -10.59 17.65 4.60
N SER A 19 -10.50 16.67 3.70
CA SER A 19 -11.04 16.77 2.34
C SER A 19 -12.50 16.26 2.32
N ASP A 20 -13.33 16.86 1.50
CA ASP A 20 -14.74 16.46 1.32
C ASP A 20 -14.91 15.23 0.40
N GLY A 21 -13.83 14.47 0.13
CA GLY A 21 -13.84 13.33 -0.77
C GLY A 21 -12.81 12.25 -0.42
N PRO A 22 -12.71 11.19 -1.25
CA PRO A 22 -11.76 10.11 -1.07
C PRO A 22 -10.33 10.61 -1.00
N LYS A 23 -9.58 10.14 -0.01
CA LYS A 23 -8.18 10.53 0.21
C LYS A 23 -7.29 10.38 -1.03
N ALA A 24 -7.51 9.31 -1.79
CA ALA A 24 -6.70 9.02 -2.97
C ALA A 24 -6.87 10.05 -4.09
N LEU A 25 -7.97 10.81 -4.10
CA LEU A 25 -8.24 11.87 -5.08
C LEU A 25 -7.75 13.26 -4.63
N VAL A 26 -7.14 13.36 -3.45
CA VAL A 26 -6.48 14.62 -3.04
C VAL A 26 -5.31 14.90 -3.98
N GLU A 27 -5.25 16.15 -4.46
CA GLU A 27 -4.18 16.60 -5.35
C GLU A 27 -2.90 16.95 -4.57
N LEU A 28 -1.79 16.56 -5.16
CA LEU A 28 -0.45 16.92 -4.78
C LEU A 28 0.27 17.47 -6.00
N ALA A 29 0.51 18.79 -6.02
CA ALA A 29 1.09 19.50 -7.17
C ALA A 29 0.37 19.15 -8.51
N GLY A 30 -0.95 19.35 -8.54
CA GLY A 30 -1.78 19.19 -9.75
C GLY A 30 -2.01 17.75 -10.23
N THR A 31 -1.60 16.74 -9.47
CA THR A 31 -1.84 15.32 -9.79
C THR A 31 -2.34 14.61 -8.55
N THR A 32 -3.36 13.77 -8.66
CA THR A 32 -3.91 13.05 -7.50
C THR A 32 -2.91 12.06 -6.88
N LEU A 33 -3.08 11.75 -5.59
CA LEU A 33 -2.29 10.70 -4.94
C LEU A 33 -2.48 9.35 -5.65
N LEU A 34 -3.68 9.09 -6.16
CA LEU A 34 -4.01 7.89 -6.94
C LEU A 34 -3.14 7.77 -8.19
N GLU A 35 -3.17 8.80 -9.05
CA GLU A 35 -2.41 8.79 -10.31
C GLU A 35 -0.91 8.70 -10.08
N ARG A 36 -0.38 9.44 -9.09
CA ARG A 36 1.05 9.40 -8.75
C ARG A 36 1.48 7.99 -8.34
N SER A 37 0.73 7.36 -7.43
CA SER A 37 1.03 6.00 -6.97
C SER A 37 0.95 4.99 -8.11
N ALA A 38 -0.08 5.07 -8.93
CA ALA A 38 -0.27 4.17 -10.07
C ALA A 38 0.84 4.37 -11.13
N ARG A 39 1.25 5.63 -11.42
CA ARG A 39 2.38 5.92 -12.30
C ARG A 39 3.70 5.38 -11.75
N GLY A 40 3.95 5.52 -10.43
CA GLY A 40 5.14 4.96 -9.79
C GLY A 40 5.24 3.44 -9.92
N LEU A 41 4.12 2.72 -9.76
CA LEU A 41 4.03 1.29 -10.00
C LEU A 41 4.34 0.93 -11.46
N ALA A 42 3.72 1.64 -12.42
CA ALA A 42 3.98 1.41 -13.84
C ALA A 42 5.44 1.72 -14.23
N GLN A 43 6.04 2.79 -13.71
CA GLN A 43 7.45 3.16 -13.91
C GLN A 43 8.42 2.12 -13.34
N ALA A 44 8.00 1.41 -12.29
CA ALA A 44 8.79 0.32 -11.73
C ALA A 44 8.70 -0.99 -12.53
N GLY A 45 7.85 -1.05 -13.56
CA GLY A 45 7.68 -2.23 -14.42
C GLY A 45 6.57 -3.19 -13.96
N VAL A 46 5.63 -2.71 -13.15
CA VAL A 46 4.41 -3.49 -12.83
C VAL A 46 3.58 -3.62 -14.10
N ALA A 47 3.20 -4.86 -14.44
CA ALA A 47 2.56 -5.18 -15.70
C ALA A 47 1.03 -5.00 -15.69
N GLY A 48 0.41 -4.99 -14.50
CA GLY A 48 -1.03 -4.77 -14.34
C GLY A 48 -1.37 -4.28 -12.93
N ILE A 49 -2.32 -3.38 -12.82
CA ILE A 49 -2.70 -2.74 -11.54
C ILE A 49 -4.22 -2.89 -11.34
N VAL A 50 -4.62 -3.41 -10.18
CA VAL A 50 -6.00 -3.30 -9.71
C VAL A 50 -6.08 -2.20 -8.66
N VAL A 51 -7.01 -1.26 -8.84
CA VAL A 51 -7.30 -0.19 -7.89
C VAL A 51 -8.57 -0.55 -7.13
N THR A 52 -8.50 -0.60 -5.80
CA THR A 52 -9.72 -0.73 -4.98
C THR A 52 -10.20 0.64 -4.53
N ALA A 53 -11.34 1.09 -5.06
CA ALA A 53 -11.96 2.39 -4.80
C ALA A 53 -13.12 2.27 -3.79
N PRO A 54 -13.61 3.37 -3.18
CA PRO A 54 -14.90 3.36 -2.50
C PRO A 54 -16.00 2.86 -3.45
N ALA A 55 -16.92 2.03 -2.95
CA ALA A 55 -17.90 1.33 -3.80
C ALA A 55 -18.81 2.26 -4.63
N ASP A 56 -19.11 3.44 -4.09
CA ASP A 56 -19.89 4.50 -4.72
C ASP A 56 -19.09 5.41 -5.67
N GLN A 57 -17.79 5.18 -5.81
CA GLN A 57 -16.86 6.05 -6.55
C GLN A 57 -16.05 5.33 -7.63
N VAL A 58 -16.39 4.06 -7.93
CA VAL A 58 -15.64 3.26 -8.91
C VAL A 58 -15.55 3.96 -10.25
N ASP A 59 -16.67 4.48 -10.76
CA ASP A 59 -16.74 5.18 -12.05
C ASP A 59 -15.89 6.47 -12.02
N THR A 60 -15.92 7.22 -10.90
CA THR A 60 -15.08 8.41 -10.71
C THR A 60 -13.61 8.06 -10.77
N PHE A 61 -13.18 7.00 -10.06
CA PHE A 61 -11.79 6.56 -10.08
C PHE A 61 -11.36 6.05 -11.45
N ALA A 62 -12.26 5.41 -12.21
CA ALA A 62 -11.97 4.93 -13.55
C ALA A 62 -11.65 6.07 -14.53
N THR A 63 -12.19 7.28 -14.33
CA THR A 63 -11.90 8.45 -15.19
C THR A 63 -10.44 8.88 -15.17
N TYR A 64 -9.69 8.53 -14.12
CA TYR A 64 -8.25 8.81 -14.01
C TYR A 64 -7.38 7.84 -14.83
N PHE A 65 -7.97 6.81 -15.42
CA PHE A 65 -7.30 5.81 -16.24
C PHE A 65 -8.02 5.66 -17.57
N PRO A 66 -7.85 6.62 -18.51
CA PRO A 66 -8.46 6.54 -19.83
C PRO A 66 -8.16 5.19 -20.49
N ASP A 67 -9.18 4.60 -21.13
CA ASP A 67 -9.09 3.27 -21.76
C ASP A 67 -8.65 2.13 -20.81
N GLY A 68 -8.81 2.33 -19.49
CA GLY A 68 -8.37 1.38 -18.46
C GLY A 68 -6.85 1.17 -18.43
N ARG A 69 -6.07 2.24 -18.68
CA ARG A 69 -4.59 2.12 -18.82
C ARG A 69 -3.85 3.33 -18.26
N ILE A 70 -2.58 3.09 -17.91
CA ILE A 70 -1.58 4.15 -17.72
C ILE A 70 -0.61 4.05 -18.87
N THR A 71 -0.43 5.14 -19.60
CA THR A 71 0.59 5.25 -20.65
C THR A 71 1.74 6.09 -20.12
N LEU A 72 2.95 5.55 -20.17
CA LEU A 72 4.20 6.24 -19.90
C LEU A 72 4.92 6.42 -21.23
N THR A 73 5.37 7.62 -21.51
CA THR A 73 6.19 7.92 -22.68
C THR A 73 7.60 8.28 -22.23
N SER A 74 8.61 7.59 -22.72
CA SER A 74 10.01 7.92 -22.47
C SER A 74 10.43 9.20 -23.20
N GLU A 75 11.56 9.78 -22.81
CA GLU A 75 12.14 10.92 -23.51
C GLU A 75 12.48 10.62 -24.97
N GLN A 76 12.68 9.34 -25.29
CA GLN A 76 12.95 8.85 -26.66
C GLN A 76 11.67 8.58 -27.47
N GLY A 77 10.47 8.86 -26.88
CA GLY A 77 9.18 8.69 -27.55
C GLY A 77 8.63 7.27 -27.52
N GLU A 78 9.28 6.32 -26.85
CA GLU A 78 8.74 4.98 -26.65
C GLU A 78 7.63 5.02 -25.61
N SER A 79 6.49 4.41 -25.93
CA SER A 79 5.34 4.33 -25.04
C SER A 79 5.17 2.93 -24.47
N CYS A 80 5.11 2.84 -23.15
CA CYS A 80 4.71 1.62 -22.43
C CYS A 80 3.35 1.84 -21.78
N SER A 81 2.47 0.86 -21.88
CA SER A 81 1.10 0.96 -21.38
C SER A 81 0.79 -0.17 -20.40
N THR A 82 0.43 0.18 -19.18
CA THR A 82 0.06 -0.74 -18.10
C THR A 82 -1.46 -0.76 -17.94
N PRO A 83 -2.14 -1.90 -18.07
CA PRO A 83 -3.58 -2.02 -17.82
C PRO A 83 -3.91 -1.75 -16.34
N VAL A 84 -5.03 -1.07 -16.13
CA VAL A 84 -5.58 -0.74 -14.83
C VAL A 84 -7.04 -1.14 -14.78
N LEU A 85 -7.42 -1.92 -13.77
CA LEU A 85 -8.81 -2.27 -13.48
C LEU A 85 -9.21 -1.60 -12.15
N VAL A 86 -10.27 -0.80 -12.17
CA VAL A 86 -10.84 -0.20 -10.96
C VAL A 86 -12.02 -1.03 -10.48
N VAL A 87 -11.99 -1.44 -9.21
CA VAL A 87 -13.04 -2.24 -8.60
C VAL A 87 -13.48 -1.65 -7.27
N ALA A 88 -14.66 -2.02 -6.80
CA ALA A 88 -15.12 -1.65 -5.48
C ALA A 88 -14.26 -2.32 -4.41
N GLY A 89 -13.73 -1.52 -3.49
CA GLY A 89 -13.17 -1.99 -2.23
C GLY A 89 -14.26 -2.21 -1.17
N SER A 90 -13.85 -2.65 0.01
CA SER A 90 -14.75 -2.89 1.13
C SER A 90 -14.72 -1.74 2.14
N SER A 91 -15.89 -1.38 2.65
CA SER A 91 -16.03 -0.47 3.80
C SER A 91 -15.75 -1.16 5.15
N ALA A 92 -15.65 -2.49 5.18
CA ALA A 92 -15.43 -3.25 6.40
C ALA A 92 -13.99 -3.12 6.92
N SER A 93 -13.00 -3.19 6.02
CA SER A 93 -11.58 -3.04 6.37
C SER A 93 -10.68 -2.88 5.14
N ARG A 94 -9.42 -2.42 5.38
CA ARG A 94 -8.37 -2.45 4.36
C ARG A 94 -8.10 -3.89 3.89
N GLN A 95 -8.02 -4.84 4.80
CA GLN A 95 -7.82 -6.26 4.51
C GLN A 95 -8.90 -6.80 3.55
N ALA A 96 -10.18 -6.51 3.82
CA ALA A 96 -11.29 -6.91 2.93
C ALA A 96 -11.19 -6.26 1.54
N SER A 97 -10.72 -5.00 1.46
CA SER A 97 -10.47 -4.34 0.18
C SER A 97 -9.37 -5.03 -0.62
N VAL A 98 -8.29 -5.47 0.06
CA VAL A 98 -7.20 -6.22 -0.60
C VAL A 98 -7.73 -7.54 -1.18
N VAL A 99 -8.56 -8.29 -0.46
CA VAL A 99 -9.16 -9.54 -0.98
C VAL A 99 -9.89 -9.30 -2.30
N LEU A 100 -10.76 -8.27 -2.36
CA LEU A 100 -11.46 -7.91 -3.59
C LEU A 100 -10.50 -7.51 -4.72
N GLY A 101 -9.40 -6.84 -4.36
CA GLY A 101 -8.34 -6.50 -5.31
C GLY A 101 -7.61 -7.74 -5.85
N LEU A 102 -7.34 -8.74 -4.99
CA LEU A 102 -6.70 -10.00 -5.41
C LEU A 102 -7.61 -10.83 -6.34
N ASP A 103 -8.92 -10.89 -6.05
CA ASP A 103 -9.88 -11.56 -6.93
C ASP A 103 -9.94 -10.87 -8.31
N ALA A 104 -9.88 -9.55 -8.34
CA ALA A 104 -9.85 -8.78 -9.58
C ALA A 104 -8.52 -8.89 -10.34
N LEU A 105 -7.39 -9.18 -9.66
CA LEU A 105 -6.10 -9.44 -10.33
C LEU A 105 -6.15 -10.71 -11.20
N GLU A 106 -6.88 -11.75 -10.79
CA GLU A 106 -7.09 -12.95 -11.60
C GLU A 106 -7.79 -12.58 -12.91
N THR A 107 -8.89 -11.81 -12.82
CA THR A 107 -9.62 -11.32 -13.99
C THR A 107 -8.77 -10.45 -14.90
N LEU A 108 -7.97 -9.53 -14.32
CA LEU A 108 -7.07 -8.67 -15.09
C LEU A 108 -6.02 -9.48 -15.83
N ALA A 109 -5.40 -10.45 -15.13
CA ALA A 109 -4.38 -11.32 -15.71
C ALA A 109 -4.93 -12.15 -16.86
N GLU A 110 -6.09 -12.77 -16.70
CA GLU A 110 -6.78 -13.55 -17.75
C GLU A 110 -7.10 -12.67 -18.97
N THR A 111 -7.70 -11.50 -18.74
CA THR A 111 -8.12 -10.57 -19.81
C THR A 111 -6.95 -10.10 -20.67
N HIS A 112 -5.77 -9.94 -20.07
CA HIS A 112 -4.58 -9.42 -20.75
C HIS A 112 -3.52 -10.50 -21.07
N GLY A 113 -3.84 -11.79 -20.88
CA GLY A 113 -2.93 -12.91 -21.14
C GLY A 113 -1.67 -12.89 -20.30
N MET A 114 -1.75 -12.36 -19.07
CA MET A 114 -0.63 -12.35 -18.13
C MET A 114 -0.60 -13.64 -17.32
N CYS A 115 0.60 -14.17 -17.10
CA CYS A 115 0.77 -15.34 -16.23
C CYS A 115 0.64 -14.92 -14.76
N LEU A 116 -0.23 -15.61 -14.01
CA LEU A 116 -0.39 -15.46 -12.57
C LEU A 116 -0.21 -16.84 -11.92
N ASP A 117 1.05 -17.25 -11.79
CA ASP A 117 1.41 -18.51 -11.13
C ASP A 117 1.73 -18.31 -9.64
N ALA A 118 1.96 -19.41 -8.92
CA ALA A 118 2.19 -19.39 -7.47
C ALA A 118 3.34 -18.48 -7.04
N SER A 119 4.35 -18.30 -7.89
CA SER A 119 5.55 -17.49 -7.60
C SER A 119 5.49 -16.08 -8.17
N THR A 120 4.45 -15.73 -8.91
CA THR A 120 4.28 -14.38 -9.49
C THR A 120 4.34 -13.31 -8.41
N PRO A 121 5.22 -12.29 -8.53
CA PRO A 121 5.27 -11.21 -7.58
C PRO A 121 3.98 -10.38 -7.62
N VAL A 122 3.29 -10.28 -6.48
CA VAL A 122 2.13 -9.42 -6.29
C VAL A 122 2.42 -8.40 -5.20
N LEU A 123 2.18 -7.14 -5.52
CA LEU A 123 2.41 -6.01 -4.65
C LEU A 123 1.09 -5.50 -4.06
N VAL A 124 1.08 -5.16 -2.78
CA VAL A 124 -0.01 -4.38 -2.16
C VAL A 124 0.54 -3.02 -1.80
N HIS A 125 -0.03 -1.96 -2.38
CA HIS A 125 0.45 -0.59 -2.22
C HIS A 125 -0.65 0.35 -1.77
N ASP A 126 -0.31 1.25 -0.83
CA ASP A 126 -1.24 2.30 -0.38
C ASP A 126 -1.15 3.50 -1.35
N ALA A 127 -2.25 3.92 -1.97
CA ALA A 127 -2.31 5.14 -2.80
C ALA A 127 -1.87 6.41 -2.05
N ALA A 128 -1.93 6.37 -0.71
CA ALA A 128 -1.45 7.44 0.15
C ALA A 128 0.08 7.59 0.22
N ARG A 129 0.86 6.67 -0.36
CA ARG A 129 2.32 6.76 -0.47
C ARG A 129 2.74 7.17 -1.89
N ALA A 130 2.15 8.25 -2.35
CA ALA A 130 2.20 8.72 -3.72
C ALA A 130 3.60 9.13 -4.22
N LEU A 131 4.55 9.32 -3.34
CA LEU A 131 5.93 9.69 -3.67
C LEU A 131 6.91 8.52 -3.57
N THR A 132 6.43 7.28 -3.42
CA THR A 132 7.30 6.11 -3.34
C THR A 132 8.16 6.02 -4.61
N PRO A 133 9.50 6.07 -4.50
CA PRO A 133 10.38 5.99 -5.65
C PRO A 133 10.24 4.63 -6.37
N PRO A 134 10.27 4.60 -7.71
CA PRO A 134 10.24 3.35 -8.46
C PRO A 134 11.33 2.35 -8.06
N ASP A 135 12.47 2.82 -7.56
CA ASP A 135 13.57 1.96 -7.10
C ASP A 135 13.23 1.17 -5.83
N VAL A 136 12.41 1.72 -4.94
CA VAL A 136 11.87 0.96 -3.78
C VAL A 136 11.00 -0.18 -4.28
N ILE A 137 10.11 0.12 -5.23
CA ILE A 137 9.18 -0.85 -5.82
C ILE A 137 9.98 -1.97 -6.53
N ARG A 138 10.98 -1.60 -7.33
CA ARG A 138 11.85 -2.57 -8.03
C ARG A 138 12.61 -3.48 -7.07
N ARG A 139 13.11 -2.95 -5.93
CA ARG A 139 13.78 -3.75 -4.89
C ARG A 139 12.86 -4.82 -4.31
N VAL A 140 11.60 -4.45 -4.04
CA VAL A 140 10.60 -5.40 -3.54
C VAL A 140 10.32 -6.48 -4.59
N ILE A 141 10.06 -6.09 -5.84
CA ILE A 141 9.83 -7.04 -6.95
C ILE A 141 11.03 -7.99 -7.11
N ALA A 142 12.24 -7.45 -7.13
CA ALA A 142 13.46 -8.24 -7.30
C ALA A 142 13.63 -9.28 -6.18
N ALA A 143 13.39 -8.90 -4.93
CA ALA A 143 13.50 -9.81 -3.80
C ALA A 143 12.46 -10.95 -3.88
N VAL A 144 11.20 -10.64 -4.23
CA VAL A 144 10.19 -11.71 -4.44
C VAL A 144 10.58 -12.61 -5.62
N THR A 145 11.08 -12.04 -6.72
CA THR A 145 11.55 -12.80 -7.88
C THR A 145 12.73 -13.72 -7.55
N LEU A 146 13.55 -13.36 -6.55
CA LEU A 146 14.64 -14.20 -6.04
C LEU A 146 14.14 -15.34 -5.14
N GLY A 147 12.84 -15.45 -4.88
CA GLY A 147 12.24 -16.54 -4.12
C GLY A 147 11.89 -16.22 -2.67
N TYR A 148 11.99 -14.95 -2.23
CA TYR A 148 11.48 -14.54 -0.92
C TYR A 148 9.96 -14.36 -1.00
N ASN A 149 9.22 -15.15 -0.24
CA ASN A 149 7.76 -15.24 -0.36
C ASN A 149 7.01 -14.00 0.16
N ALA A 150 7.61 -13.22 1.06
CA ALA A 150 7.06 -11.97 1.58
C ALA A 150 8.20 -10.97 1.85
N VAL A 151 8.06 -9.74 1.34
CA VAL A 151 9.09 -8.69 1.40
C VAL A 151 8.45 -7.33 1.66
N ILE A 152 8.99 -6.59 2.61
CA ILE A 152 8.51 -5.26 2.97
C ILE A 152 9.64 -4.22 2.95
N PRO A 153 9.41 -3.01 2.42
CA PRO A 153 10.35 -1.91 2.56
C PRO A 153 10.23 -1.29 3.94
N VAL A 154 11.37 -0.94 4.54
CA VAL A 154 11.43 -0.45 5.91
C VAL A 154 12.39 0.71 6.08
N LEU A 155 12.13 1.54 7.11
CA LEU A 155 13.06 2.54 7.61
C LEU A 155 13.45 2.22 9.06
N PRO A 156 14.68 2.55 9.48
CA PRO A 156 15.06 2.45 10.88
C PRO A 156 14.24 3.42 11.74
N VAL A 157 13.95 3.02 12.98
CA VAL A 157 13.29 3.89 13.95
C VAL A 157 14.32 4.83 14.58
N THR A 158 14.12 6.14 14.45
CA THR A 158 15.02 7.17 14.98
C THR A 158 14.66 7.62 16.39
N ASP A 159 13.36 7.63 16.73
CA ASP A 159 12.88 8.04 18.05
C ASP A 159 13.01 6.96 19.11
N THR A 160 12.99 7.37 20.38
CA THR A 160 12.89 6.43 21.50
C THR A 160 11.46 5.93 21.64
N LEU A 161 11.26 4.62 21.49
CA LEU A 161 9.94 3.98 21.64
C LEU A 161 9.72 3.50 23.08
N LYS A 162 8.53 3.82 23.62
CA LYS A 162 8.07 3.38 24.94
C LYS A 162 6.86 2.48 24.79
N GLN A 163 6.91 1.32 25.41
CA GLN A 163 5.71 0.54 25.63
C GLN A 163 4.97 1.12 26.84
N VAL A 164 3.66 1.29 26.72
CA VAL A 164 2.81 1.85 27.78
C VAL A 164 1.73 0.87 28.21
N GLY A 165 1.40 0.87 29.48
CA GLY A 165 0.33 0.08 30.06
C GLY A 165 -1.05 0.73 29.84
N ASP A 166 -2.06 0.19 30.53
CA ASP A 166 -3.43 0.69 30.45
C ASP A 166 -3.57 2.12 30.97
N SER A 167 -4.56 2.84 30.45
CA SER A 167 -4.83 4.20 30.88
C SER A 167 -5.42 4.20 32.30
N THR A 168 -4.78 4.98 33.19
CA THR A 168 -5.35 5.31 34.50
C THR A 168 -6.01 6.70 34.39
N ALA A 169 -7.33 6.78 34.54
CA ALA A 169 -8.02 8.04 34.55
C ALA A 169 -7.63 8.85 35.79
N SER A 170 -7.00 10.01 35.62
CA SER A 170 -6.89 11.00 36.69
C SER A 170 -8.14 11.88 36.66
N ALA A 171 -9.03 11.66 37.61
CA ALA A 171 -10.28 12.43 37.77
C ALA A 171 -10.06 13.93 37.96
N HIS A 172 -8.85 14.31 38.38
CA HIS A 172 -8.54 15.74 38.70
C HIS A 172 -7.97 16.54 37.54
N LEU A 173 -7.40 15.87 36.50
CA LEU A 173 -6.71 16.55 35.41
C LEU A 173 -7.43 16.44 34.06
N GLY A 174 -8.49 15.61 33.94
CA GLY A 174 -9.19 15.38 32.67
C GLY A 174 -8.32 14.77 31.55
N ILE A 175 -7.12 14.28 31.89
CA ILE A 175 -6.16 13.65 30.96
C ILE A 175 -5.95 12.18 31.34
N GLY A 176 -5.88 11.33 30.33
CA GLY A 176 -5.52 9.92 30.50
C GLY A 176 -4.00 9.79 30.69
N LEU A 177 -3.58 9.29 31.86
CA LEU A 177 -2.19 8.95 32.11
C LEU A 177 -1.97 7.46 31.83
N ARG A 178 -0.84 7.12 31.20
CA ARG A 178 -0.44 5.74 30.97
C ARG A 178 0.96 5.52 31.51
N PRO A 179 1.19 4.50 32.36
CA PRO A 179 2.52 4.21 32.86
C PRO A 179 3.40 3.70 31.72
N VAL A 180 4.65 4.13 31.70
CA VAL A 180 5.66 3.51 30.84
C VAL A 180 6.07 2.19 31.48
N VAL A 181 5.92 1.07 30.73
CA VAL A 181 6.27 -0.27 31.22
C VAL A 181 7.62 -0.77 30.68
N ALA A 182 8.03 -0.29 29.49
CA ALA A 182 9.33 -0.64 28.92
C ALA A 182 9.83 0.44 27.95
N THR A 183 11.16 0.48 27.78
CA THR A 183 11.81 1.15 26.64
C THR A 183 12.25 0.06 25.66
N LEU A 184 11.77 0.14 24.43
CA LEU A 184 12.12 -0.85 23.41
C LEU A 184 13.49 -0.55 22.81
N ASP A 185 14.24 -1.59 22.50
CA ASP A 185 15.50 -1.44 21.76
C ASP A 185 15.20 -1.14 20.29
N ARG A 186 15.34 0.14 19.92
CA ARG A 186 15.05 0.61 18.56
C ARG A 186 15.99 0.03 17.50
N SER A 187 17.15 -0.52 17.86
CA SER A 187 18.08 -1.13 16.92
C SER A 187 17.49 -2.38 16.25
N THR A 188 16.49 -3.00 16.88
CA THR A 188 15.77 -4.18 16.38
C THR A 188 14.41 -3.82 15.77
N LEU A 189 14.04 -2.54 15.74
CA LEU A 189 12.74 -2.08 15.29
C LEU A 189 12.84 -1.30 13.97
N VAL A 190 11.87 -1.50 13.12
CA VAL A 190 11.77 -0.80 11.83
C VAL A 190 10.36 -0.24 11.62
N SER A 191 10.27 0.82 10.84
CA SER A 191 9.00 1.39 10.39
C SER A 191 8.66 0.85 9.01
N VAL A 192 7.53 0.18 8.90
CA VAL A 192 7.11 -0.50 7.66
C VAL A 192 6.52 0.48 6.67
N GLN A 193 6.83 0.28 5.39
CA GLN A 193 6.28 1.03 4.27
C GLN A 193 5.58 0.10 3.27
N THR A 194 5.03 0.65 2.19
CA THR A 194 4.52 -0.10 1.04
C THR A 194 5.15 0.45 -0.25
N PRO A 195 5.22 -0.38 -1.36
CA PRO A 195 4.52 -1.64 -1.54
C PRO A 195 5.09 -2.78 -0.70
N GLN A 196 4.22 -3.60 -0.16
CA GLN A 196 4.58 -4.91 0.36
C GLN A 196 4.46 -5.92 -0.78
N GLY A 197 5.46 -6.76 -0.98
CA GLY A 197 5.52 -7.71 -2.09
C GLY A 197 5.48 -9.15 -1.62
N PHE A 198 4.79 -9.98 -2.37
CA PHE A 198 4.55 -11.37 -2.00
C PHE A 198 4.58 -12.27 -3.23
N ALA A 199 4.94 -13.54 -3.05
CA ALA A 199 4.55 -14.58 -4.00
C ALA A 199 3.02 -14.73 -3.98
N TRP A 200 2.40 -14.86 -5.14
CA TRP A 200 0.93 -14.93 -5.28
C TRP A 200 0.27 -15.94 -4.35
N SER A 201 0.76 -17.20 -4.33
CA SER A 201 0.18 -18.23 -3.46
C SER A 201 0.26 -17.85 -1.99
N THR A 202 1.41 -17.31 -1.53
CA THR A 202 1.60 -16.91 -0.13
C THR A 202 0.61 -15.84 0.29
N LEU A 203 0.40 -14.81 -0.54
CA LEU A 203 -0.54 -13.74 -0.24
C LEU A 203 -1.99 -14.26 -0.21
N ARG A 204 -2.37 -15.08 -1.19
CA ARG A 204 -3.72 -15.67 -1.24
C ARG A 204 -3.99 -16.57 -0.04
N GLU A 205 -3.10 -17.46 0.32
CA GLU A 205 -3.23 -18.36 1.47
C GLU A 205 -3.30 -17.58 2.80
N ALA A 206 -2.49 -16.53 2.97
CA ALA A 206 -2.51 -15.70 4.17
C ALA A 206 -3.85 -14.96 4.32
N HIS A 207 -4.40 -14.40 3.24
CA HIS A 207 -5.71 -13.74 3.25
C HIS A 207 -6.85 -14.73 3.48
N GLU A 208 -6.82 -15.92 2.88
CA GLU A 208 -7.87 -16.94 3.07
C GLU A 208 -7.90 -17.44 4.51
N SER A 209 -6.73 -17.73 5.11
CA SER A 209 -6.65 -18.17 6.50
C SER A 209 -7.13 -17.12 7.50
N ALA A 210 -7.00 -15.83 7.17
CA ALA A 210 -7.43 -14.70 8.01
C ALA A 210 -8.78 -14.08 7.58
N ARG A 211 -9.57 -14.75 6.73
CA ARG A 211 -10.78 -14.20 6.11
C ARG A 211 -11.79 -13.67 7.12
N THR A 212 -12.01 -14.37 8.22
CA THR A 212 -12.95 -13.95 9.28
C THR A 212 -12.50 -12.68 10.00
N ARG A 213 -11.19 -12.43 10.11
CA ARG A 213 -10.62 -11.23 10.76
C ARG A 213 -10.88 -9.97 9.95
N GLY A 214 -10.87 -10.06 8.63
CA GLY A 214 -11.10 -8.95 7.70
C GLY A 214 -12.52 -8.38 7.72
N ALA A 215 -13.47 -9.06 8.37
CA ALA A 215 -14.85 -8.60 8.46
C ALA A 215 -15.05 -7.33 9.32
N ASN A 216 -14.04 -6.92 10.11
CA ASN A 216 -14.12 -5.76 10.98
C ASN A 216 -12.74 -5.08 11.09
N GLU A 217 -12.68 -3.76 10.92
CA GLU A 217 -11.43 -2.97 10.99
C GLU A 217 -10.65 -3.14 12.30
N ARG A 218 -11.33 -3.37 13.43
CA ARG A 218 -10.67 -3.58 14.72
C ARG A 218 -9.96 -4.93 14.87
N THR A 219 -10.37 -5.92 14.10
CA THR A 219 -9.80 -7.27 14.10
C THR A 219 -8.95 -7.55 12.87
N ALA A 220 -9.10 -6.73 11.83
CA ALA A 220 -8.31 -6.83 10.62
C ALA A 220 -6.82 -6.62 10.91
N ALA A 221 -5.98 -7.27 10.12
CA ALA A 221 -4.55 -7.04 10.16
C ALA A 221 -4.22 -5.60 9.75
N THR A 222 -3.20 -5.03 10.38
CA THR A 222 -2.74 -3.66 10.09
C THR A 222 -2.07 -3.55 8.74
N ASP A 223 -1.46 -4.66 8.27
CA ASP A 223 -0.82 -4.80 6.97
C ASP A 223 -0.87 -6.26 6.48
N ASP A 224 -0.43 -6.49 5.25
CA ASP A 224 -0.51 -7.80 4.62
C ASP A 224 0.63 -8.72 5.07
N ALA A 225 1.78 -8.15 5.45
CA ALA A 225 2.90 -8.89 6.01
C ALA A 225 2.52 -9.57 7.33
N GLY A 226 1.77 -8.89 8.20
CA GLY A 226 1.28 -9.46 9.45
C GLY A 226 0.37 -10.69 9.25
N LEU A 227 -0.35 -10.77 8.13
CA LEU A 227 -1.13 -11.98 7.80
C LEU A 227 -0.23 -13.16 7.46
N VAL A 228 0.88 -12.91 6.76
CA VAL A 228 1.87 -13.95 6.43
C VAL A 228 2.57 -14.43 7.69
N GLU A 229 2.94 -13.52 8.61
CA GLU A 229 3.54 -13.85 9.92
C GLU A 229 2.58 -14.69 10.77
N ASP A 230 1.31 -14.31 10.85
CA ASP A 230 0.27 -15.05 11.59
C ASP A 230 0.03 -16.46 11.01
N ALA A 231 0.23 -16.63 9.70
CA ALA A 231 0.20 -17.94 9.04
C ALA A 231 1.50 -18.75 9.22
N GLY A 232 2.49 -18.22 9.96
CA GLY A 232 3.79 -18.86 10.20
C GLY A 232 4.80 -18.67 9.07
N GLY A 233 4.52 -17.78 8.12
CA GLY A 233 5.45 -17.41 7.05
C GLY A 233 6.55 -16.45 7.52
N GLN A 234 7.66 -16.43 6.80
CA GLN A 234 8.76 -15.51 7.04
C GLN A 234 8.63 -14.26 6.17
N VAL A 235 8.74 -13.08 6.79
CA VAL A 235 8.78 -11.78 6.11
C VAL A 235 10.21 -11.24 6.11
N MET A 236 10.68 -10.81 4.94
CA MET A 236 11.99 -10.21 4.75
C MET A 236 11.88 -8.70 4.57
N THR A 237 12.93 -7.98 4.94
CA THR A 237 12.97 -6.52 4.78
C THR A 237 13.92 -6.09 3.68
N VAL A 238 13.57 -5.00 2.98
CA VAL A 238 14.47 -4.27 2.07
C VAL A 238 14.54 -2.80 2.49
N PRO A 239 15.60 -2.07 2.12
CA PRO A 239 15.66 -0.64 2.39
C PRO A 239 14.49 0.11 1.73
N GLY A 240 13.75 0.88 2.54
CA GLY A 240 12.71 1.81 2.10
C GLY A 240 13.29 3.17 1.68
N ASP A 241 12.43 4.18 1.67
CA ASP A 241 12.80 5.55 1.33
C ASP A 241 11.92 6.55 2.11
N LEU A 242 12.47 7.69 2.51
CA LEU A 242 11.72 8.74 3.18
C LEU A 242 10.56 9.29 2.33
N LEU A 243 10.72 9.31 1.00
CA LEU A 243 9.66 9.68 0.07
C LEU A 243 8.48 8.70 0.07
N SER A 244 8.68 7.47 0.54
CA SER A 244 7.57 6.51 0.71
C SER A 244 6.70 6.82 1.93
N MET A 245 6.73 8.05 2.44
CA MET A 245 5.88 8.53 3.52
C MET A 245 4.38 8.38 3.18
N LYS A 246 3.58 8.11 4.19
CA LYS A 246 2.12 7.99 4.02
C LYS A 246 1.47 9.36 4.27
N VAL A 247 0.94 9.99 3.25
CA VAL A 247 0.17 11.24 3.36
C VAL A 247 -1.13 10.95 4.08
N THR A 248 -1.28 11.38 5.34
CA THR A 248 -2.46 11.11 6.19
C THR A 248 -3.08 12.38 6.77
N THR A 249 -2.30 13.42 6.91
CA THR A 249 -2.69 14.72 7.48
C THR A 249 -2.38 15.86 6.51
N ARG A 250 -2.89 17.07 6.80
CA ARG A 250 -2.52 18.27 6.04
C ARG A 250 -1.03 18.60 6.14
N LEU A 251 -0.39 18.28 7.26
CA LEU A 251 1.04 18.46 7.43
C LEU A 251 1.83 17.53 6.50
N ASP A 252 1.40 16.26 6.40
CA ASP A 252 2.03 15.32 5.47
C ASP A 252 1.90 15.79 4.02
N LEU A 253 0.74 16.35 3.64
CA LEU A 253 0.51 16.89 2.31
C LEU A 253 1.43 18.08 2.01
N ALA A 254 1.57 19.01 2.96
CA ALA A 254 2.47 20.17 2.83
C ALA A 254 3.94 19.70 2.71
N LEU A 255 4.36 18.73 3.51
CA LEU A 255 5.70 18.14 3.43
C LEU A 255 5.92 17.46 2.06
N ALA A 256 4.95 16.68 1.60
CA ALA A 256 5.02 16.01 0.30
C ALA A 256 5.15 17.02 -0.86
N THR A 257 4.45 18.16 -0.78
CA THR A 257 4.58 19.25 -1.77
C THR A 257 6.00 19.81 -1.79
N LEU A 258 6.56 20.14 -0.60
CA LEU A 258 7.93 20.65 -0.51
C LEU A 258 8.98 19.67 -1.05
N LEU A 259 8.79 18.38 -0.84
CA LEU A 259 9.71 17.35 -1.34
C LEU A 259 9.67 17.22 -2.87
N LEU A 260 8.51 17.44 -3.49
CA LEU A 260 8.37 17.45 -4.95
C LEU A 260 9.04 18.67 -5.60
N ASP A 261 9.00 19.84 -4.94
CA ASP A 261 9.59 21.07 -5.46
C ASP A 261 11.14 21.02 -5.47
N GLN A 262 11.74 20.05 -4.76
CA GLN A 262 13.19 19.87 -4.63
C GLN A 262 13.74 18.73 -5.51
N SER A 263 12.87 17.95 -6.17
CA SER A 263 13.22 16.82 -7.03
C SER A 263 13.07 17.18 -8.52
#